data_7f694b8b1b9e2ca958aaae2633d47bcb
#
_entry.id   7f694b8b1b9e2ca958aaae2633d47bcb
#
_cell.length_a   1.000
_cell.length_b   1.000
_cell.length_c   1.000
_cell.angle_alpha   90.00
_cell.angle_beta   90.00
_cell.angle_gamma   90.00
#
_symmetry.space_group_name_H-M   'P 1'
#
loop_
_entity.id
_entity.type
_entity.pdbx_description
1 polymer ?
#
loop_
_entity_poly.entity_id
_entity_poly.type
_entity_poly.pdbx_seq_one_letter_code
_entity_poly.pdbx_strand_id
1 'polypeptide(L)'
;MKEHIIALVDCDSFFVSCEQAVEPSLRGQPVCVVTGDNGCVVSRSREAKKAGVKMGMPMFMARREFPSVIYKNARHELYCRYSRRVMTCLREIVPDVEEVSVDEAYADLTSLDRVYRTDYTSLAARIRETIRRTADIPVSIGLGPSKLLAKLPSDKAKNTGGIFRIFPDSIENVLRETDIDDVSGIGRSHSKLMAYNGVFT
;
A
#
# COMPACT_ATOMS: atom_id res chain seq x y z
N MET A 1 -9.40 23.12 -17.89
CA MET A 1 -9.10 23.01 -16.44
C MET A 1 -7.82 22.20 -16.29
N LYS A 2 -6.95 22.51 -15.29
CA LYS A 2 -5.80 21.65 -15.00
C LYS A 2 -6.30 20.32 -14.46
N GLU A 3 -5.80 19.22 -14.99
CA GLU A 3 -6.08 17.89 -14.44
C GLU A 3 -5.42 17.79 -13.04
N HIS A 4 -6.22 17.54 -12.01
CA HIS A 4 -5.72 17.27 -10.67
C HIS A 4 -5.29 15.81 -10.60
N ILE A 5 -4.06 15.56 -10.15
CA ILE A 5 -3.52 14.19 -10.03
C ILE A 5 -2.89 14.00 -8.68
N ILE A 6 -3.55 13.17 -7.88
CA ILE A 6 -3.07 12.71 -6.58
C ILE A 6 -2.53 11.29 -6.75
N ALA A 7 -1.34 11.06 -6.22
CA ALA A 7 -0.77 9.72 -6.05
C ALA A 7 -0.97 9.27 -4.61
N LEU A 8 -1.42 8.03 -4.40
CA LEU A 8 -1.22 7.32 -3.15
C LEU A 8 -0.03 6.39 -3.30
N VAL A 9 0.99 6.59 -2.48
CA VAL A 9 2.16 5.72 -2.37
C VAL A 9 1.99 4.84 -1.14
N ASP A 10 1.89 3.53 -1.33
CA ASP A 10 1.65 2.51 -0.30
C ASP A 10 2.78 1.49 -0.30
N CYS A 11 3.45 1.28 0.83
CA CYS A 11 4.55 0.33 0.95
C CYS A 11 4.02 -1.10 1.07
N ASP A 12 4.38 -1.97 0.12
CA ASP A 12 3.90 -3.35 0.07
C ASP A 12 4.39 -4.16 1.26
N SER A 13 3.45 -4.72 2.06
CA SER A 13 3.76 -5.55 3.23
C SER A 13 4.84 -4.93 4.13
N PHE A 14 4.71 -3.66 4.45
CA PHE A 14 5.75 -2.76 4.95
C PHE A 14 6.67 -3.37 6.01
N PHE A 15 6.13 -3.92 7.11
CA PHE A 15 6.98 -4.45 8.18
C PHE A 15 7.81 -5.65 7.72
N VAL A 16 7.21 -6.55 6.94
CA VAL A 16 7.97 -7.68 6.35
C VAL A 16 9.01 -7.16 5.36
N SER A 17 8.70 -6.15 4.55
CA SER A 17 9.64 -5.56 3.61
C SER A 17 10.83 -4.91 4.32
N CYS A 18 10.61 -4.26 5.48
CA CYS A 18 11.70 -3.77 6.33
C CYS A 18 12.58 -4.90 6.86
N GLU A 19 11.98 -6.02 7.28
CA GLU A 19 12.74 -7.20 7.71
C GLU A 19 13.58 -7.79 6.57
N GLN A 20 12.99 -7.88 5.37
CA GLN A 20 13.66 -8.39 4.17
C GLN A 20 14.77 -7.45 3.64
N ALA A 21 14.65 -6.15 3.89
CA ALA A 21 15.70 -5.18 3.55
C ALA A 21 16.93 -5.32 4.46
N VAL A 22 16.73 -5.69 5.74
CA VAL A 22 17.81 -5.94 6.71
C VAL A 22 18.38 -7.35 6.56
N GLU A 23 17.52 -8.33 6.27
CA GLU A 23 17.88 -9.75 6.15
C GLU A 23 17.38 -10.29 4.80
N PRO A 24 18.18 -10.13 3.72
CA PRO A 24 17.76 -10.51 2.36
C PRO A 24 17.43 -12.00 2.19
N SER A 25 17.93 -12.88 3.06
CA SER A 25 17.61 -14.31 3.09
C SER A 25 16.11 -14.60 3.32
N LEU A 26 15.36 -13.63 3.88
CA LEU A 26 13.92 -13.73 4.08
C LEU A 26 13.11 -13.52 2.78
N ARG A 27 13.73 -13.05 1.70
CA ARG A 27 13.03 -12.84 0.42
C ARG A 27 12.63 -14.17 -0.20
N GLY A 28 11.41 -14.24 -0.70
CA GLY A 28 10.84 -15.47 -1.24
C GLY A 28 10.42 -16.49 -0.18
N GLN A 29 10.61 -16.20 1.11
CA GLN A 29 10.18 -17.04 2.22
C GLN A 29 8.80 -16.62 2.76
N PRO A 30 8.02 -17.55 3.31
CA PRO A 30 6.80 -17.22 4.04
C PRO A 30 7.17 -16.59 5.39
N VAL A 31 7.09 -15.26 5.48
CA VAL A 31 7.46 -14.47 6.66
C VAL A 31 6.25 -13.69 7.17
N CYS A 32 6.08 -13.66 8.48
CA CYS A 32 5.13 -12.82 9.18
C CYS A 32 5.81 -11.99 10.26
N VAL A 33 5.36 -10.74 10.42
CA VAL A 33 5.70 -9.92 11.59
C VAL A 33 4.53 -9.98 12.57
N VAL A 34 4.84 -10.14 13.84
CA VAL A 34 3.89 -10.34 14.94
C VAL A 34 4.18 -9.38 16.10
N THR A 35 3.15 -9.05 16.88
CA THR A 35 3.25 -8.13 18.03
C THR A 35 3.62 -8.84 19.34
N GLY A 36 4.46 -9.87 19.27
CA GLY A 36 4.90 -10.69 20.41
C GLY A 36 4.14 -12.03 20.51
N ASP A 37 4.51 -12.85 21.47
CA ASP A 37 4.00 -14.23 21.59
C ASP A 37 2.49 -14.32 21.86
N ASN A 38 1.93 -13.36 22.59
CA ASN A 38 0.49 -13.23 22.84
C ASN A 38 -0.22 -12.30 21.86
N GLY A 39 0.48 -11.85 20.82
CA GLY A 39 -0.03 -10.90 19.84
C GLY A 39 -0.64 -11.57 18.61
N CYS A 40 -0.69 -10.80 17.53
CA CYS A 40 -1.25 -11.25 16.26
C CYS A 40 -0.33 -10.89 15.09
N VAL A 41 -0.63 -11.46 13.92
CA VAL A 41 0.03 -11.14 12.65
C VAL A 41 -0.35 -9.73 12.22
N VAL A 42 0.65 -8.84 12.10
CA VAL A 42 0.47 -7.43 11.70
C VAL A 42 1.07 -7.12 10.32
N SER A 43 1.88 -8.03 9.77
CA SER A 43 2.33 -7.97 8.38
C SER A 43 2.70 -9.38 7.92
N ARG A 44 2.55 -9.64 6.61
CA ARG A 44 2.85 -10.96 6.03
C ARG A 44 3.41 -10.82 4.63
N SER A 45 4.37 -11.68 4.26
CA SER A 45 4.89 -11.76 2.90
C SER A 45 3.83 -12.30 1.92
N ARG A 46 4.09 -12.15 0.61
CA ARG A 46 3.23 -12.76 -0.42
C ARG A 46 3.16 -14.28 -0.27
N GLU A 47 4.26 -14.92 0.10
CA GLU A 47 4.37 -16.35 0.34
C GLU A 47 3.53 -16.78 1.55
N ALA A 48 3.59 -16.04 2.67
CA ALA A 48 2.76 -16.30 3.83
C ALA A 48 1.26 -16.07 3.54
N LYS A 49 0.92 -15.05 2.72
CA LYS A 49 -0.45 -14.83 2.22
C LYS A 49 -0.93 -16.01 1.38
N LYS A 50 -0.09 -16.51 0.45
CA LYS A 50 -0.40 -17.69 -0.38
C LYS A 50 -0.55 -18.97 0.44
N ALA A 51 0.23 -19.12 1.53
CA ALA A 51 0.10 -20.23 2.46
C ALA A 51 -1.22 -20.19 3.28
N GLY A 52 -1.95 -19.06 3.28
CA GLY A 52 -3.24 -18.93 3.96
C GLY A 52 -3.22 -18.16 5.28
N VAL A 53 -2.06 -17.64 5.71
CA VAL A 53 -1.98 -16.83 6.95
C VAL A 53 -2.85 -15.57 6.78
N LYS A 54 -3.67 -15.25 7.78
CA LYS A 54 -4.54 -14.06 7.77
C LYS A 54 -3.98 -12.92 8.61
N MET A 55 -4.24 -11.67 8.21
CA MET A 55 -3.95 -10.50 9.05
C MET A 55 -4.81 -10.57 10.31
N GLY A 56 -4.23 -10.14 11.44
CA GLY A 56 -4.91 -10.22 12.74
C GLY A 56 -5.00 -11.63 13.34
N MET A 57 -4.47 -12.66 12.65
CA MET A 57 -4.46 -14.03 13.18
C MET A 57 -3.65 -14.07 14.47
N PRO A 58 -4.20 -14.65 15.59
CA PRO A 58 -3.45 -14.80 16.83
C PRO A 58 -2.19 -15.66 16.61
N MET A 59 -1.09 -15.27 17.25
CA MET A 59 0.22 -15.89 17.05
C MET A 59 0.21 -17.40 17.36
N PHE A 60 -0.47 -17.82 18.43
CA PHE A 60 -0.55 -19.24 18.79
C PHE A 60 -1.28 -20.09 17.74
N MET A 61 -2.32 -19.51 17.08
CA MET A 61 -3.02 -20.18 15.99
C MET A 61 -2.13 -20.22 14.74
N ALA A 62 -1.48 -19.10 14.40
CA ALA A 62 -0.61 -19.02 13.24
C ALA A 62 0.53 -20.05 13.33
N ARG A 63 1.21 -20.17 14.47
CA ARG A 63 2.26 -21.20 14.67
C ARG A 63 1.74 -22.62 14.55
N ARG A 64 0.55 -22.89 15.06
CA ARG A 64 -0.06 -24.23 15.00
C ARG A 64 -0.46 -24.62 13.57
N GLU A 65 -1.07 -23.69 12.83
CA GLU A 65 -1.61 -23.95 11.50
C GLU A 65 -0.54 -23.83 10.40
N PHE A 66 0.46 -22.97 10.61
CA PHE A 66 1.51 -22.67 9.63
C PHE A 66 2.91 -22.78 10.24
N PRO A 67 3.35 -23.98 10.69
CA PRO A 67 4.63 -24.15 11.38
C PRO A 67 5.87 -23.86 10.51
N SER A 68 5.74 -23.89 9.19
CA SER A 68 6.82 -23.58 8.25
C SER A 68 7.03 -22.08 8.00
N VAL A 69 6.15 -21.22 8.53
CA VAL A 69 6.26 -19.76 8.39
C VAL A 69 7.28 -19.21 9.37
N ILE A 70 8.10 -18.27 8.90
CA ILE A 70 9.07 -17.55 9.75
C ILE A 70 8.33 -16.41 10.45
N TYR A 71 8.39 -16.38 11.78
CA TYR A 71 7.76 -15.34 12.58
C TYR A 71 8.80 -14.43 13.19
N LYS A 72 8.76 -13.13 12.86
CA LYS A 72 9.61 -12.08 13.43
C LYS A 72 8.80 -11.21 14.39
N ASN A 73 9.35 -10.91 15.56
CA ASN A 73 8.73 -9.92 16.45
C ASN A 73 8.89 -8.51 15.88
N ALA A 74 7.84 -7.69 16.03
CA ALA A 74 7.82 -6.33 15.52
C ALA A 74 8.96 -5.48 16.10
N ARG A 75 9.68 -4.77 15.23
CA ARG A 75 10.79 -3.87 15.57
C ARG A 75 10.43 -2.43 15.22
N HIS A 76 9.70 -1.77 16.10
CA HIS A 76 9.09 -0.45 15.82
C HIS A 76 10.11 0.60 15.38
N GLU A 77 11.26 0.70 16.05
CA GLU A 77 12.32 1.64 15.68
C GLU A 77 12.89 1.40 14.27
N LEU A 78 13.01 0.13 13.86
CA LEU A 78 13.42 -0.23 12.51
C LEU A 78 12.41 0.32 11.50
N TYR A 79 11.12 0.09 11.74
CA TYR A 79 10.05 0.51 10.81
C TYR A 79 9.95 2.03 10.72
N CYS A 80 10.09 2.76 11.83
CA CYS A 80 10.16 4.22 11.83
C CYS A 80 11.35 4.76 11.02
N ARG A 81 12.51 4.08 11.02
CA ARG A 81 13.65 4.47 10.20
C ARG A 81 13.37 4.30 8.71
N TYR A 82 12.78 3.17 8.33
CA TYR A 82 12.42 2.92 6.93
C TYR A 82 11.31 3.84 6.44
N SER A 83 10.29 4.08 7.26
CA SER A 83 9.23 5.06 6.97
C SER A 83 9.83 6.44 6.65
N ARG A 84 10.65 6.99 7.54
CA ARG A 84 11.32 8.28 7.31
C ARG A 84 12.14 8.28 6.03
N ARG A 85 12.86 7.19 5.72
CA ARG A 85 13.66 7.08 4.51
C ARG A 85 12.81 7.10 3.25
N VAL A 86 11.68 6.40 3.24
CA VAL A 86 10.70 6.41 2.14
C VAL A 86 10.11 7.81 1.96
N MET A 87 9.65 8.44 3.06
CA MET A 87 9.02 9.76 3.01
C MET A 87 10.01 10.87 2.58
N THR A 88 11.26 10.80 3.03
CA THR A 88 12.33 11.71 2.57
C THR A 88 12.54 11.56 1.07
N CYS A 89 12.70 10.33 0.59
CA CYS A 89 12.89 10.03 -0.83
C CYS A 89 11.70 10.53 -1.68
N LEU A 90 10.47 10.39 -1.19
CA LEU A 90 9.28 10.89 -1.88
C LEU A 90 9.29 12.43 -1.97
N ARG A 91 9.64 13.12 -0.89
CA ARG A 91 9.72 14.60 -0.84
C ARG A 91 10.83 15.20 -1.71
N GLU A 92 11.88 14.45 -2.01
CA GLU A 92 12.91 14.86 -2.97
C GLU A 92 12.38 14.95 -4.42
N ILE A 93 11.29 14.23 -4.72
CA ILE A 93 10.68 14.19 -6.06
C ILE A 93 9.42 15.06 -6.11
N VAL A 94 8.59 14.99 -5.06
CA VAL A 94 7.29 15.65 -4.98
C VAL A 94 7.28 16.66 -3.85
N PRO A 95 7.08 17.96 -4.12
CA PRO A 95 7.09 19.00 -3.08
C PRO A 95 5.94 18.89 -2.08
N ASP A 96 4.76 18.47 -2.53
CA ASP A 96 3.55 18.38 -1.71
C ASP A 96 3.25 16.91 -1.38
N VAL A 97 3.60 16.52 -0.14
CA VAL A 97 3.45 15.16 0.39
C VAL A 97 2.77 15.20 1.75
N GLU A 98 1.66 14.50 1.87
CA GLU A 98 0.91 14.31 3.10
C GLU A 98 1.08 12.86 3.60
N GLU A 99 1.78 12.69 4.72
CA GLU A 99 1.92 11.38 5.39
C GLU A 99 0.60 11.01 6.06
N VAL A 100 0.08 9.82 5.77
CA VAL A 100 -1.16 9.28 6.34
C VAL A 100 -0.84 8.27 7.44
N SER A 101 0.17 7.45 7.22
CA SER A 101 0.63 6.42 8.15
C SER A 101 2.15 6.19 8.02
N VAL A 102 2.68 5.20 8.73
CA VAL A 102 4.10 4.82 8.63
C VAL A 102 4.48 4.24 7.27
N ASP A 103 3.53 3.80 6.48
CA ASP A 103 3.72 3.11 5.20
C ASP A 103 2.93 3.72 4.03
N GLU A 104 2.18 4.81 4.26
CA GLU A 104 1.27 5.39 3.28
C GLU A 104 1.38 6.91 3.25
N ALA A 105 1.46 7.50 2.06
CA ALA A 105 1.44 8.95 1.84
C ALA A 105 0.72 9.33 0.57
N TYR A 106 -0.01 10.45 0.60
CA TYR A 106 -0.48 11.14 -0.60
C TYR A 106 0.58 12.11 -1.12
N ALA A 107 0.71 12.20 -2.43
CA ALA A 107 1.59 13.12 -3.13
C ALA A 107 0.81 13.81 -4.25
N ASP A 108 0.83 15.16 -4.27
CA ASP A 108 0.21 15.93 -5.35
C ASP A 108 1.17 16.00 -6.54
N LEU A 109 0.82 15.30 -7.62
CA LEU A 109 1.58 15.28 -8.85
C LEU A 109 1.10 16.33 -9.87
N THR A 110 0.11 17.15 -9.53
CA THR A 110 -0.49 18.14 -10.42
C THR A 110 0.56 19.06 -11.04
N SER A 111 0.62 19.09 -12.36
CA SER A 111 1.58 19.86 -13.15
C SER A 111 3.05 19.42 -13.10
N LEU A 112 3.40 18.35 -12.37
CA LEU A 112 4.76 17.82 -12.34
C LEU A 112 5.14 17.11 -13.65
N ASP A 113 4.17 16.69 -14.47
CA ASP A 113 4.36 16.23 -15.84
C ASP A 113 5.20 17.22 -16.69
N ARG A 114 4.93 18.52 -16.52
CA ARG A 114 5.66 19.59 -17.20
C ARG A 114 7.07 19.81 -16.64
N VAL A 115 7.20 19.74 -15.31
CA VAL A 115 8.49 19.93 -14.62
C VAL A 115 9.44 18.80 -14.99
N TYR A 116 8.95 17.57 -14.98
CA TYR A 116 9.75 16.36 -15.28
C TYR A 116 9.73 15.99 -16.76
N ARG A 117 8.94 16.70 -17.61
CA ARG A 117 8.77 16.43 -19.05
C ARG A 117 8.40 14.97 -19.33
N THR A 118 7.45 14.44 -18.56
CA THR A 118 7.04 13.04 -18.61
C THR A 118 5.55 12.92 -18.24
N ASP A 119 4.90 11.82 -18.60
CA ASP A 119 3.54 11.55 -18.15
C ASP A 119 3.49 11.09 -16.67
N TYR A 120 2.31 11.16 -16.06
CA TYR A 120 2.13 10.84 -14.63
C TYR A 120 2.41 9.36 -14.30
N THR A 121 2.17 8.44 -15.23
CA THR A 121 2.46 7.01 -15.02
C THR A 121 3.97 6.78 -14.99
N SER A 122 4.70 7.39 -15.90
CA SER A 122 6.18 7.37 -15.95
C SER A 122 6.79 8.05 -14.72
N LEU A 123 6.19 9.16 -14.25
CA LEU A 123 6.61 9.84 -13.02
C LEU A 123 6.40 8.91 -11.80
N ALA A 124 5.26 8.24 -11.71
CA ALA A 124 5.00 7.24 -10.66
C ALA A 124 6.00 6.07 -10.71
N ALA A 125 6.34 5.59 -11.91
CA ALA A 125 7.37 4.57 -12.09
C ALA A 125 8.75 5.04 -11.59
N ARG A 126 9.10 6.29 -11.85
CA ARG A 126 10.34 6.91 -11.34
C ARG A 126 10.31 7.00 -9.80
N ILE A 127 9.21 7.45 -9.20
CA ILE A 127 9.05 7.50 -7.74
C ILE A 127 9.26 6.09 -7.15
N ARG A 128 8.56 5.11 -7.69
CA ARG A 128 8.64 3.70 -7.26
C ARG A 128 10.06 3.16 -7.33
N GLU A 129 10.74 3.36 -8.45
CA GLU A 129 12.12 2.88 -8.65
C GLU A 129 13.11 3.60 -7.72
N THR A 130 12.93 4.91 -7.50
CA THR A 130 13.79 5.67 -6.59
C THR A 130 13.64 5.18 -5.15
N ILE A 131 12.41 4.97 -4.66
CA ILE A 131 12.14 4.40 -3.34
C ILE A 131 12.75 3.00 -3.23
N ARG A 132 12.56 2.15 -4.23
CA ARG A 132 13.12 0.80 -4.26
C ARG A 132 14.66 0.82 -4.15
N ARG A 133 15.34 1.68 -4.91
CA ARG A 133 16.82 1.80 -4.89
C ARG A 133 17.35 2.40 -3.61
N THR A 134 16.66 3.39 -3.04
CA THR A 134 17.13 4.16 -1.88
C THR A 134 16.77 3.47 -0.57
N ALA A 135 15.56 2.95 -0.42
CA ALA A 135 15.04 2.35 0.80
C ALA A 135 14.97 0.82 0.73
N ASP A 136 15.07 0.21 -0.45
CA ASP A 136 14.88 -1.23 -0.68
C ASP A 136 13.48 -1.74 -0.23
N ILE A 137 12.49 -0.84 -0.30
CA ILE A 137 11.08 -1.11 0.02
C ILE A 137 10.26 -1.09 -1.28
N PRO A 138 9.53 -2.16 -1.59
CA PRO A 138 8.59 -2.15 -2.70
C PRO A 138 7.37 -1.28 -2.35
N VAL A 139 6.93 -0.49 -3.31
CA VAL A 139 5.73 0.34 -3.17
C VAL A 139 4.78 0.13 -4.33
N SER A 140 3.49 0.29 -4.05
CA SER A 140 2.43 0.36 -5.05
C SER A 140 1.86 1.77 -5.08
N ILE A 141 1.56 2.27 -6.29
CA ILE A 141 1.12 3.65 -6.48
C ILE A 141 -0.23 3.65 -7.22
N GLY A 142 -1.23 4.22 -6.56
CA GLY A 142 -2.52 4.53 -7.17
C GLY A 142 -2.58 5.99 -7.59
N LEU A 143 -3.02 6.28 -8.82
CA LEU A 143 -3.19 7.63 -9.35
C LEU A 143 -4.66 7.92 -9.61
N GLY A 144 -5.14 9.07 -9.16
CA GLY A 144 -6.51 9.53 -9.38
C GLY A 144 -6.67 11.03 -9.20
N PRO A 145 -7.82 11.60 -9.61
CA PRO A 145 -8.07 13.05 -9.49
C PRO A 145 -8.40 13.51 -8.06
N SER A 146 -8.50 12.60 -7.11
CA SER A 146 -8.70 12.88 -5.68
C SER A 146 -8.04 11.82 -4.82
N LYS A 147 -7.87 12.09 -3.53
CA LYS A 147 -7.33 11.13 -2.54
C LYS A 147 -8.13 9.82 -2.53
N LEU A 148 -9.46 9.90 -2.52
CA LEU A 148 -10.33 8.73 -2.56
C LEU A 148 -10.09 7.90 -3.82
N LEU A 149 -10.10 8.55 -4.99
CA LEU A 149 -9.87 7.89 -6.28
C LEU A 149 -8.41 7.47 -6.51
N ALA A 150 -7.45 7.96 -5.75
CA ALA A 150 -6.08 7.46 -5.74
C ALA A 150 -5.94 6.20 -4.85
N LYS A 151 -6.79 6.06 -3.83
CA LYS A 151 -6.75 4.91 -2.92
C LYS A 151 -7.37 3.65 -3.51
N LEU A 152 -8.49 3.77 -4.21
CA LEU A 152 -9.16 2.63 -4.87
C LEU A 152 -8.21 1.80 -5.77
N PRO A 153 -7.37 2.40 -6.62
CA PRO A 153 -6.46 1.66 -7.48
C PRO A 153 -5.21 1.16 -6.77
N SER A 154 -4.88 1.59 -5.56
CA SER A 154 -3.65 1.17 -4.88
C SER A 154 -3.61 -0.34 -4.64
N ASP A 155 -4.74 -0.96 -4.29
CA ASP A 155 -4.83 -2.42 -4.15
C ASP A 155 -4.81 -3.15 -5.49
N LYS A 156 -5.41 -2.57 -6.55
CA LYS A 156 -5.28 -3.08 -7.92
C LYS A 156 -3.84 -2.97 -8.41
N ALA A 157 -3.12 -1.90 -8.06
CA ALA A 157 -1.70 -1.71 -8.40
C ALA A 157 -0.81 -2.86 -7.90
N LYS A 158 -1.06 -3.39 -6.68
CA LYS A 158 -0.32 -4.54 -6.12
C LYS A 158 -0.35 -5.78 -7.02
N ASN A 159 -1.39 -5.91 -7.85
CA ASN A 159 -1.58 -7.04 -8.77
C ASN A 159 -1.26 -6.73 -10.24
N THR A 160 -1.07 -5.45 -10.60
CA THR A 160 -0.93 -4.97 -12.00
C THR A 160 0.42 -4.27 -12.24
N GLY A 161 1.50 -4.77 -11.63
CA GLY A 161 2.84 -4.23 -11.86
C GLY A 161 3.24 -3.06 -10.95
N GLY A 162 2.41 -2.71 -9.96
CA GLY A 162 2.73 -1.74 -8.91
C GLY A 162 2.29 -0.30 -9.21
N ILE A 163 1.64 -0.04 -10.34
CA ILE A 163 1.05 1.29 -10.65
C ILE A 163 -0.30 1.07 -11.31
N PHE A 164 -1.31 1.81 -10.85
CA PHE A 164 -2.61 1.83 -11.48
C PHE A 164 -3.17 3.26 -11.49
N ARG A 165 -3.70 3.70 -12.63
CA ARG A 165 -4.27 5.04 -12.81
C ARG A 165 -5.75 4.96 -13.16
N ILE A 166 -6.55 5.75 -12.46
CA ILE A 166 -7.93 6.05 -12.86
C ILE A 166 -7.90 7.32 -13.72
N PHE A 167 -8.31 7.19 -14.96
CA PHE A 167 -8.47 8.32 -15.87
C PHE A 167 -9.84 8.98 -15.67
N PRO A 168 -10.00 10.29 -15.94
CA PRO A 168 -11.27 11.00 -15.76
C PRO A 168 -12.46 10.34 -16.46
N ASP A 169 -12.26 9.82 -17.66
CA ASP A 169 -13.27 9.14 -18.47
C ASP A 169 -13.60 7.71 -18.00
N SER A 170 -12.75 7.12 -17.16
CA SER A 170 -12.95 5.78 -16.61
C SER A 170 -13.56 5.76 -15.20
N ILE A 171 -13.73 6.92 -14.55
CA ILE A 171 -14.17 7.03 -13.14
C ILE A 171 -15.49 6.28 -12.93
N GLU A 172 -16.50 6.56 -13.77
CA GLU A 172 -17.83 5.96 -13.62
C GLU A 172 -17.77 4.43 -13.72
N ASN A 173 -17.01 3.90 -14.67
CA ASN A 173 -16.86 2.45 -14.83
C ASN A 173 -16.15 1.82 -13.63
N VAL A 174 -15.08 2.47 -13.14
CA VAL A 174 -14.35 1.98 -11.97
C VAL A 174 -15.23 1.97 -10.72
N LEU A 175 -16.03 3.02 -10.51
CA LEU A 175 -16.96 3.09 -9.37
C LEU A 175 -18.05 2.04 -9.46
N ARG A 176 -18.62 1.78 -10.64
CA ARG A 176 -19.63 0.72 -10.85
C ARG A 176 -19.09 -0.69 -10.58
N GLU A 177 -17.80 -0.91 -10.79
CA GLU A 177 -17.12 -2.20 -10.54
C GLU A 177 -16.52 -2.31 -9.12
N THR A 178 -16.61 -1.25 -8.31
CA THR A 178 -16.04 -1.22 -6.97
C THR A 178 -17.12 -1.52 -5.95
N ASP A 179 -16.94 -2.61 -5.20
CA ASP A 179 -17.84 -2.92 -4.08
C ASP A 179 -17.78 -1.80 -3.04
N ILE A 180 -18.94 -1.46 -2.46
CA ILE A 180 -19.03 -0.39 -1.46
C ILE A 180 -18.13 -0.64 -0.24
N ASP A 181 -17.84 -1.90 0.07
CA ASP A 181 -16.93 -2.32 1.15
C ASP A 181 -15.46 -1.97 0.87
N ASP A 182 -15.09 -1.79 -0.41
CA ASP A 182 -13.73 -1.43 -0.83
C ASP A 182 -13.51 0.09 -0.86
N VAL A 183 -14.56 0.88 -0.65
CA VAL A 183 -14.45 2.34 -0.60
C VAL A 183 -13.86 2.76 0.76
N SER A 184 -12.71 3.42 0.72
CA SER A 184 -12.03 3.90 1.92
C SER A 184 -12.93 4.82 2.76
N GLY A 185 -13.05 4.53 4.06
CA GLY A 185 -13.94 5.22 4.99
C GLY A 185 -15.30 4.54 5.18
N ILE A 186 -15.64 3.56 4.33
CA ILE A 186 -16.86 2.76 4.50
C ILE A 186 -16.50 1.46 5.23
N GLY A 187 -16.76 1.43 6.54
CA GLY A 187 -16.61 0.23 7.34
C GLY A 187 -17.90 -0.61 7.37
N ARG A 188 -17.83 -1.79 7.99
CA ARG A 188 -18.94 -2.78 8.04
C ARG A 188 -20.32 -2.20 8.43
N SER A 189 -20.36 -1.20 9.33
CA SER A 189 -21.62 -0.59 9.76
C SER A 189 -22.23 0.30 8.66
N HIS A 190 -21.40 1.10 8.00
CA HIS A 190 -21.82 1.94 6.89
C HIS A 190 -22.21 1.12 5.67
N SER A 191 -21.45 0.08 5.34
CA SER A 191 -21.76 -0.84 4.26
C SER A 191 -23.14 -1.50 4.45
N LYS A 192 -23.45 -1.99 5.67
CA LYS A 192 -24.78 -2.53 5.98
C LYS A 192 -25.90 -1.50 5.80
N LEU A 193 -25.67 -0.25 6.22
CA LEU A 193 -26.64 0.83 6.05
C LEU A 193 -26.85 1.16 4.57
N MET A 194 -25.79 1.21 3.78
CA MET A 194 -25.85 1.44 2.35
C MET A 194 -26.58 0.31 1.62
N ALA A 195 -26.24 -0.95 1.94
CA ALA A 195 -26.94 -2.12 1.40
C ALA A 195 -28.44 -2.12 1.74
N TYR A 196 -28.80 -1.72 2.97
CA TYR A 196 -30.22 -1.56 3.34
C TYR A 196 -30.95 -0.52 2.49
N ASN A 197 -30.22 0.51 2.01
CA ASN A 197 -30.76 1.53 1.11
C ASN A 197 -30.54 1.20 -0.38
N GLY A 198 -30.16 -0.04 -0.72
CA GLY A 198 -29.99 -0.48 -2.10
C GLY A 198 -28.69 0.00 -2.78
N VAL A 199 -27.70 0.48 -2.03
CA VAL A 199 -26.39 0.92 -2.54
C VAL A 199 -25.36 -0.18 -2.28
N PHE A 200 -24.81 -0.76 -3.35
CA PHE A 200 -23.85 -1.88 -3.29
C PHE A 200 -22.50 -1.53 -3.95
N THR A 201 -22.49 -0.53 -4.84
CA THR A 201 -21.31 -0.03 -5.56
C THR A 201 -21.29 1.49 -5.57
#